data_44778bf53a8896739f97b9e1c116fc1e
#
_entry.id   44778bf53a8896739f97b9e1c116fc1e
#
_cell.length_a   1.000
_cell.length_b   1.000
_cell.length_c   1.000
_cell.angle_alpha   90.00
_cell.angle_beta   90.00
_cell.angle_gamma   90.00
#
_symmetry.space_group_name_H-M   'P 1'
#
loop_
_entity.id
_entity.type
_entity.pdbx_description
1 polymer ?
#
loop_
_entity_poly.entity_id
_entity_poly.type
_entity_poly.pdbx_seq_one_letter_code
_entity_poly.pdbx_strand_id
1 'polypeptide(L)'
;MKERMQKTLAEVKGCPQRDRTESEGYVGAQTFMWICEDNIVEVPFDKEHLLERILSPENLFNAYKAVQRNKGCGGIDKMSCEQMLPWLLANKDALIRSLQDGTYRPNPVKRVEIPKDNGKMRLLGIPTVIDRMVQQAINQTLTPIYERQFSPRSFGFRPRRGCHDALRGAQKIINAGYVYVVDLDLERFFDTVCHSKLIEILSRTIKDGRVVSLIHKYLRSGVMNKGVFEVSEEGTPQGGPLSPLLSNIMLNELDKELERRGLPFVRYADDSMIFCKSKRAAMRVKESITRFIEGELYLKVNKEKTVVSYVRGVKYLGYSFYVSKGKCQLAVHPKAKAKMKAKLKELTSRSNGWGYAKRKQKLEEYIRGWVGYYHLADMKRLLMETDSWLRRRIRMCIWKAWKLPKTRIKNLIRCGINIHDARRWGYVKGYWRVSGSPIMHLAASSQKLHQAGYPTLMGSYLEWHPK
;
A
#
# COMPACT_ATOMS: atom_id res chain seq x y z
N MET A 1 -20.32 30.61 -0.74
CA MET A 1 -20.42 29.14 -0.60
C MET A 1 -19.71 28.40 -1.72
N LYS A 2 -19.97 28.66 -3.02
CA LYS A 2 -19.27 28.00 -4.15
C LYS A 2 -17.75 28.29 -4.24
N GLU A 3 -17.33 29.52 -3.99
CA GLU A 3 -15.90 29.89 -4.04
C GLU A 3 -15.04 29.25 -2.92
N ARG A 4 -15.60 29.09 -1.71
CA ARG A 4 -14.91 28.40 -0.62
C ARG A 4 -14.79 26.88 -0.82
N MET A 5 -15.77 26.25 -1.50
CA MET A 5 -15.67 24.85 -1.92
C MET A 5 -14.55 24.66 -2.96
N GLN A 6 -14.37 25.58 -3.88
CA GLN A 6 -13.29 25.50 -4.88
C GLN A 6 -11.89 25.68 -4.25
N LYS A 7 -11.73 26.57 -3.26
CA LYS A 7 -10.45 26.72 -2.52
C LYS A 7 -10.07 25.48 -1.71
N THR A 8 -11.03 24.85 -1.06
CA THR A 8 -10.78 23.61 -0.30
C THR A 8 -10.38 22.45 -1.22
N LEU A 9 -10.94 22.37 -2.43
CA LEU A 9 -10.55 21.42 -3.47
C LEU A 9 -9.16 21.71 -4.06
N ALA A 10 -8.76 22.99 -4.14
CA ALA A 10 -7.45 23.39 -4.64
C ALA A 10 -6.32 23.10 -3.62
N GLU A 11 -6.55 23.28 -2.33
CA GLU A 11 -5.58 22.95 -1.28
C GLU A 11 -5.35 21.42 -1.14
N VAL A 12 -6.34 20.60 -1.51
CA VAL A 12 -6.18 19.14 -1.58
C VAL A 12 -5.31 18.70 -2.77
N LYS A 13 -5.15 19.54 -3.80
CA LYS A 13 -4.27 19.26 -4.96
C LYS A 13 -2.78 19.39 -4.65
N GLY A 14 -2.40 20.02 -3.56
CA GLY A 14 -1.01 20.21 -3.13
C GLY A 14 -0.43 19.12 -2.22
N CYS A 15 -1.17 18.05 -1.95
CA CYS A 15 -0.64 16.94 -1.16
C CYS A 15 0.36 16.12 -1.99
N PRO A 16 1.59 15.83 -1.47
CA PRO A 16 2.56 15.05 -2.20
C PRO A 16 2.01 13.67 -2.53
N GLN A 17 2.33 13.20 -3.74
CA GLN A 17 1.93 11.89 -4.26
C GLN A 17 2.14 10.80 -3.22
N ARG A 18 1.03 10.20 -2.80
CA ARG A 18 1.02 9.07 -1.88
C ARG A 18 1.59 7.83 -2.54
N ASP A 19 2.25 7.02 -1.74
CA ASP A 19 2.75 5.71 -2.12
C ASP A 19 1.68 4.88 -2.85
N ARG A 20 1.92 4.66 -4.13
CA ARG A 20 1.04 3.93 -5.04
C ARG A 20 0.90 2.44 -4.75
N THR A 21 1.66 1.90 -3.81
CA THR A 21 1.75 0.45 -3.61
C THR A 21 0.73 -0.14 -2.63
N GLU A 22 0.11 0.68 -1.77
CA GLU A 22 -0.84 0.17 -0.77
C GLU A 22 -2.14 0.99 -0.63
N SER A 23 -2.21 2.19 -1.21
CA SER A 23 -3.35 3.10 -1.05
C SER A 23 -4.20 3.30 -2.31
N GLU A 24 -3.89 2.63 -3.42
CA GLU A 24 -4.62 2.83 -4.69
C GLU A 24 -6.12 2.52 -4.62
N GLY A 25 -6.58 1.76 -3.61
CA GLY A 25 -8.01 1.50 -3.36
C GLY A 25 -8.77 2.65 -2.67
N TYR A 26 -8.07 3.63 -2.09
CA TYR A 26 -8.68 4.63 -1.19
C TYR A 26 -8.61 6.08 -1.63
N VAL A 27 -8.00 6.38 -2.75
CA VAL A 27 -7.83 7.75 -3.26
C VAL A 27 -9.17 8.42 -3.65
N GLY A 28 -10.30 7.80 -3.37
CA GLY A 28 -11.62 8.33 -3.71
C GLY A 28 -12.61 8.48 -2.56
N ALA A 29 -12.25 8.07 -1.34
CA ALA A 29 -13.13 8.33 -0.19
C ALA A 29 -13.10 9.82 0.15
N GLN A 30 -14.05 10.58 -0.40
CA GLN A 30 -14.29 11.95 0.04
C GLN A 30 -14.84 11.87 1.47
N THR A 31 -14.06 12.38 2.43
CA THR A 31 -14.57 12.65 3.77
C THR A 31 -15.50 13.83 3.67
N PHE A 32 -16.79 13.62 3.89
CA PHE A 32 -17.77 14.69 4.02
C PHE A 32 -17.59 15.36 5.39
N MET A 33 -16.58 16.19 5.51
CA MET A 33 -16.50 17.18 6.58
C MET A 33 -16.85 18.53 5.95
N TRP A 34 -17.95 19.10 6.36
CA TRP A 34 -18.30 20.47 6.00
C TRP A 34 -17.51 21.40 6.92
N ILE A 35 -16.71 22.27 6.34
CA ILE A 35 -16.06 23.36 7.06
C ILE A 35 -16.88 24.60 6.79
N CYS A 36 -17.68 25.04 7.77
CA CYS A 36 -18.32 26.34 7.77
C CYS A 36 -17.57 27.27 8.74
N GLU A 37 -17.07 28.39 8.26
CA GLU A 37 -16.45 29.46 9.07
C GLU A 37 -15.37 28.94 10.04
N ASP A 38 -14.40 28.16 9.51
CA ASP A 38 -13.30 27.54 10.26
C ASP A 38 -13.71 26.52 11.35
N ASN A 39 -15.00 26.25 11.51
CA ASN A 39 -15.52 25.20 12.40
C ASN A 39 -15.85 23.93 11.61
N ILE A 40 -15.45 22.77 12.17
CA ILE A 40 -15.89 21.46 11.68
C ILE A 40 -17.34 21.29 12.14
N VAL A 41 -18.30 21.50 11.24
CA VAL A 41 -19.70 21.24 11.52
C VAL A 41 -19.95 19.74 11.43
N GLU A 42 -20.38 19.14 12.53
CA GLU A 42 -20.89 17.78 12.54
C GLU A 42 -22.17 17.71 11.73
N VAL A 43 -22.10 17.07 10.56
CA VAL A 43 -23.33 16.72 9.85
C VAL A 43 -23.95 15.52 10.58
N PRO A 44 -25.16 15.65 11.17
CA PRO A 44 -25.84 14.54 11.78
C PRO A 44 -26.09 13.47 10.71
N PHE A 45 -25.50 12.28 10.88
CA PHE A 45 -25.81 11.15 10.02
C PHE A 45 -27.14 10.55 10.47
N ASP A 46 -28.12 10.60 9.58
CA ASP A 46 -29.30 9.77 9.74
C ASP A 46 -28.89 8.30 9.58
N LYS A 47 -28.83 7.59 10.69
CA LYS A 47 -28.41 6.20 10.75
C LYS A 47 -29.47 5.22 10.29
N GLU A 48 -30.70 5.69 10.13
CA GLU A 48 -31.88 4.90 9.77
C GLU A 48 -32.15 4.93 8.26
N HIS A 49 -31.76 6.01 7.56
CA HIS A 49 -31.99 6.21 6.12
C HIS A 49 -30.67 6.28 5.33
N LEU A 50 -29.73 5.38 5.67
CA LEU A 50 -28.41 5.36 5.01
C LEU A 50 -28.49 4.87 3.57
N LEU A 51 -29.45 4.00 3.24
CA LEU A 51 -29.59 3.49 1.89
C LEU A 51 -29.89 4.60 0.88
N GLU A 52 -30.77 5.52 1.22
CA GLU A 52 -31.11 6.68 0.38
C GLU A 52 -29.87 7.55 0.10
N ARG A 53 -29.04 7.73 1.11
CA ARG A 53 -27.78 8.47 0.97
C ARG A 53 -26.78 7.70 0.11
N ILE A 54 -26.66 6.39 0.26
CA ILE A 54 -25.81 5.54 -0.58
C ILE A 54 -26.23 5.66 -2.04
N LEU A 55 -27.54 5.66 -2.30
CA LEU A 55 -28.12 5.69 -3.65
C LEU A 55 -28.29 7.11 -4.20
N SER A 56 -27.92 8.15 -3.45
CA SER A 56 -28.00 9.53 -3.93
C SER A 56 -27.20 9.70 -5.24
N PRO A 57 -27.71 10.49 -6.21
CA PRO A 57 -27.04 10.68 -7.51
C PRO A 57 -25.59 11.16 -7.39
N GLU A 58 -25.33 12.05 -6.44
CA GLU A 58 -23.98 12.58 -6.19
C GLU A 58 -23.02 11.48 -5.70
N ASN A 59 -23.46 10.66 -4.73
CA ASN A 59 -22.65 9.59 -4.18
C ASN A 59 -22.36 8.48 -5.21
N LEU A 60 -23.38 8.08 -5.99
CA LEU A 60 -23.22 7.12 -7.08
C LEU A 60 -22.28 7.64 -8.16
N PHE A 61 -22.36 8.92 -8.51
CA PHE A 61 -21.45 9.53 -9.49
C PHE A 61 -20.01 9.58 -9.00
N ASN A 62 -19.79 9.89 -7.71
CA ASN A 62 -18.47 9.85 -7.10
C ASN A 62 -17.92 8.42 -7.05
N ALA A 63 -18.74 7.43 -6.76
CA ALA A 63 -18.38 6.01 -6.79
C ALA A 63 -18.00 5.55 -8.21
N TYR A 64 -18.81 5.92 -9.19
CA TYR A 64 -18.50 5.68 -10.61
C TYR A 64 -17.12 6.25 -10.98
N LYS A 65 -16.87 7.53 -10.70
CA LYS A 65 -15.58 8.19 -10.98
C LYS A 65 -14.40 7.48 -10.30
N ALA A 66 -14.58 7.06 -9.06
CA ALA A 66 -13.54 6.36 -8.31
C ALA A 66 -13.18 5.02 -8.97
N VAL A 67 -14.16 4.22 -9.34
CA VAL A 67 -13.94 2.93 -10.02
C VAL A 67 -13.33 3.13 -11.40
N GLN A 68 -13.81 4.11 -12.18
CA GLN A 68 -13.28 4.41 -13.52
C GLN A 68 -11.81 4.84 -13.45
N ARG A 69 -11.43 5.68 -12.46
CA ARG A 69 -10.06 6.15 -12.29
C ARG A 69 -9.08 5.02 -11.97
N ASN A 70 -9.52 4.00 -11.24
CA ASN A 70 -8.69 2.87 -10.85
C ASN A 70 -8.37 1.90 -12.02
N LYS A 71 -9.10 1.97 -13.13
CA LYS A 71 -8.86 1.17 -14.36
C LYS A 71 -8.65 -0.32 -14.08
N GLY A 72 -9.35 -0.88 -13.09
CA GLY A 72 -9.21 -2.29 -12.71
C GLY A 72 -9.80 -3.22 -13.78
N CYS A 73 -9.31 -4.46 -13.83
CA CYS A 73 -9.82 -5.47 -14.77
C CYS A 73 -11.27 -5.89 -14.45
N GLY A 74 -11.97 -6.46 -15.44
CA GLY A 74 -13.33 -6.98 -15.29
C GLY A 74 -13.43 -8.17 -14.31
N GLY A 75 -14.61 -8.33 -13.72
CA GLY A 75 -14.96 -9.45 -12.86
C GLY A 75 -15.23 -10.74 -13.63
N ILE A 76 -16.22 -11.51 -13.15
CA ILE A 76 -16.68 -12.74 -13.82
C ILE A 76 -17.40 -12.44 -15.14
N ASP A 77 -18.05 -11.29 -15.23
CA ASP A 77 -18.76 -10.76 -16.38
C ASP A 77 -17.84 -10.22 -17.48
N LYS A 78 -16.53 -10.10 -17.20
CA LYS A 78 -15.50 -9.54 -18.08
C LYS A 78 -15.75 -8.07 -18.48
N MET A 79 -16.73 -7.38 -17.89
CA MET A 79 -17.03 -5.98 -18.18
C MET A 79 -15.83 -5.10 -17.83
N SER A 80 -15.39 -4.23 -18.75
CA SER A 80 -14.36 -3.24 -18.49
C SER A 80 -14.92 -1.99 -17.81
N CYS A 81 -14.04 -1.19 -17.19
CA CYS A 81 -14.46 0.10 -16.62
C CYS A 81 -15.01 1.07 -17.69
N GLU A 82 -14.60 0.94 -18.94
CA GLU A 82 -15.08 1.78 -20.04
C GLU A 82 -16.54 1.43 -20.44
N GLN A 83 -16.90 0.16 -20.31
CA GLN A 83 -18.26 -0.33 -20.61
C GLN A 83 -19.27 -0.01 -19.50
N MET A 84 -18.79 0.45 -18.31
CA MET A 84 -19.66 0.75 -17.17
C MET A 84 -20.66 1.88 -17.46
N LEU A 85 -20.25 2.94 -18.14
CA LEU A 85 -21.15 4.07 -18.44
C LEU A 85 -22.29 3.71 -19.38
N PRO A 86 -22.04 3.08 -20.55
CA PRO A 86 -23.14 2.60 -21.42
C PRO A 86 -24.11 1.66 -20.69
N TRP A 87 -23.59 0.76 -19.85
CA TRP A 87 -24.42 -0.15 -19.09
C TRP A 87 -25.30 0.60 -18.07
N LEU A 88 -24.73 1.57 -17.35
CA LEU A 88 -25.48 2.38 -16.37
C LEU A 88 -26.57 3.21 -17.04
N LEU A 89 -26.33 3.79 -18.21
CA LEU A 89 -27.35 4.54 -18.95
C LEU A 89 -28.56 3.69 -19.27
N ALA A 90 -28.36 2.40 -19.56
CA ALA A 90 -29.45 1.48 -19.89
C ALA A 90 -30.12 0.84 -18.65
N ASN A 91 -29.40 0.68 -17.53
CA ASN A 91 -29.84 -0.18 -16.42
C ASN A 91 -29.93 0.52 -15.05
N LYS A 92 -29.61 1.82 -14.98
CA LYS A 92 -29.53 2.56 -13.70
C LYS A 92 -30.78 2.43 -12.85
N ASP A 93 -31.98 2.65 -13.45
CA ASP A 93 -33.24 2.64 -12.69
C ASP A 93 -33.60 1.26 -12.17
N ALA A 94 -33.31 0.21 -12.95
CA ALA A 94 -33.47 -1.16 -12.51
C ALA A 94 -32.51 -1.51 -11.38
N LEU A 95 -31.24 -1.07 -11.47
CA LEU A 95 -30.26 -1.24 -10.40
C LEU A 95 -30.71 -0.57 -9.11
N ILE A 96 -31.11 0.70 -9.18
CA ILE A 96 -31.54 1.47 -7.99
C ILE A 96 -32.78 0.81 -7.36
N ARG A 97 -33.79 0.45 -8.15
CA ARG A 97 -34.96 -0.27 -7.65
C ARG A 97 -34.58 -1.57 -6.96
N SER A 98 -33.76 -2.40 -7.57
CA SER A 98 -33.33 -3.68 -6.98
C SER A 98 -32.56 -3.49 -5.64
N LEU A 99 -31.83 -2.40 -5.48
CA LEU A 99 -31.12 -2.06 -4.24
C LEU A 99 -32.13 -1.57 -3.17
N GLN A 100 -33.12 -0.74 -3.55
CA GLN A 100 -34.16 -0.24 -2.67
C GLN A 100 -35.08 -1.36 -2.17
N ASP A 101 -35.53 -2.23 -3.07
CA ASP A 101 -36.41 -3.36 -2.77
C ASP A 101 -35.67 -4.52 -2.09
N GLY A 102 -34.34 -4.41 -1.94
CA GLY A 102 -33.53 -5.47 -1.36
C GLY A 102 -33.46 -6.75 -2.21
N THR A 103 -33.84 -6.71 -3.48
CA THR A 103 -33.75 -7.85 -4.41
C THR A 103 -32.39 -7.99 -5.07
N TYR A 104 -31.54 -6.98 -4.99
CA TYR A 104 -30.19 -7.01 -5.54
C TYR A 104 -29.38 -8.18 -5.00
N ARG A 105 -28.75 -8.91 -5.91
CA ARG A 105 -27.85 -10.04 -5.61
C ARG A 105 -26.45 -9.73 -6.17
N PRO A 106 -25.45 -9.53 -5.30
CA PRO A 106 -24.06 -9.37 -5.75
C PRO A 106 -23.56 -10.58 -6.53
N ASN A 107 -22.75 -10.34 -7.54
CA ASN A 107 -22.11 -11.42 -8.29
C ASN A 107 -20.96 -12.04 -7.48
N PRO A 108 -20.65 -13.33 -7.70
CA PRO A 108 -19.46 -13.95 -7.14
C PRO A 108 -18.19 -13.22 -7.59
N VAL A 109 -17.20 -13.16 -6.71
CA VAL A 109 -15.90 -12.55 -7.06
C VAL A 109 -15.06 -13.51 -7.88
N LYS A 110 -14.37 -13.00 -8.90
CA LYS A 110 -13.43 -13.78 -9.69
C LYS A 110 -12.14 -14.00 -8.91
N ARG A 111 -11.76 -15.25 -8.63
CA ARG A 111 -10.51 -15.59 -7.97
C ARG A 111 -9.30 -15.39 -8.87
N VAL A 112 -8.27 -14.73 -8.35
CA VAL A 112 -6.97 -14.57 -8.99
C VAL A 112 -5.87 -14.85 -7.98
N GLU A 113 -4.88 -15.62 -8.36
CA GLU A 113 -3.73 -15.98 -7.54
C GLU A 113 -2.54 -15.09 -7.86
N ILE A 114 -1.99 -14.41 -6.83
CA ILE A 114 -0.79 -13.58 -6.97
C ILE A 114 0.32 -14.19 -6.11
N PRO A 115 1.53 -14.45 -6.67
CA PRO A 115 2.63 -15.03 -5.92
C PRO A 115 3.14 -14.05 -4.85
N LYS A 116 3.28 -14.55 -3.61
CA LYS A 116 3.97 -13.84 -2.51
C LYS A 116 5.49 -14.08 -2.62
N ASP A 117 6.28 -13.20 -1.97
CA ASP A 117 7.75 -13.31 -1.92
C ASP A 117 8.28 -14.65 -1.37
N ASN A 118 7.48 -15.36 -0.57
CA ASN A 118 7.81 -16.64 0.04
C ASN A 118 7.36 -17.85 -0.79
N GLY A 119 6.94 -17.65 -2.04
CA GLY A 119 6.44 -18.70 -2.92
C GLY A 119 5.00 -19.15 -2.65
N LYS A 120 4.35 -18.68 -1.57
CA LYS A 120 2.91 -18.92 -1.33
C LYS A 120 2.08 -18.01 -2.23
N MET A 121 0.87 -18.44 -2.59
CA MET A 121 -0.06 -17.63 -3.37
C MET A 121 -0.91 -16.75 -2.44
N ARG A 122 -1.24 -15.54 -2.89
CA ARG A 122 -2.26 -14.68 -2.32
C ARG A 122 -3.51 -14.78 -3.17
N LEU A 123 -4.62 -15.10 -2.55
CA LEU A 123 -5.90 -15.22 -3.23
C LEU A 123 -6.58 -13.86 -3.24
N LEU A 124 -6.78 -13.28 -4.43
CA LEU A 124 -7.56 -12.05 -4.60
C LEU A 124 -8.92 -12.39 -5.20
N GLY A 125 -9.96 -11.68 -4.79
CA GLY A 125 -11.28 -11.74 -5.38
C GLY A 125 -11.56 -10.44 -6.13
N ILE A 126 -11.84 -10.52 -7.42
CA ILE A 126 -12.15 -9.36 -8.27
C ILE A 126 -13.67 -9.30 -8.45
N PRO A 127 -14.39 -8.35 -7.81
CA PRO A 127 -15.81 -8.14 -8.05
C PRO A 127 -16.08 -7.61 -9.46
N THR A 128 -17.31 -7.70 -9.92
CA THR A 128 -17.72 -7.03 -11.18
C THR A 128 -17.59 -5.51 -11.04
N VAL A 129 -17.54 -4.80 -12.16
CA VAL A 129 -17.38 -3.34 -12.15
C VAL A 129 -18.56 -2.66 -11.47
N ILE A 130 -19.77 -3.18 -11.66
CA ILE A 130 -21.00 -2.68 -11.02
C ILE A 130 -20.96 -2.93 -9.52
N ASP A 131 -20.62 -4.15 -9.07
CA ASP A 131 -20.47 -4.46 -7.66
C ASP A 131 -19.42 -3.57 -6.99
N ARG A 132 -18.30 -3.29 -7.67
CA ARG A 132 -17.29 -2.34 -7.16
C ARG A 132 -17.86 -0.94 -6.99
N MET A 133 -18.71 -0.47 -7.91
CA MET A 133 -19.35 0.84 -7.81
C MET A 133 -20.30 0.89 -6.62
N VAL A 134 -21.14 -0.12 -6.44
CA VAL A 134 -22.07 -0.18 -5.28
C VAL A 134 -21.28 -0.29 -3.96
N GLN A 135 -20.28 -1.14 -3.89
CA GLN A 135 -19.39 -1.24 -2.71
C GLN A 135 -18.68 0.08 -2.42
N GLN A 136 -18.23 0.80 -3.45
CA GLN A 136 -17.61 2.11 -3.30
C GLN A 136 -18.60 3.15 -2.79
N ALA A 137 -19.86 3.13 -3.25
CA ALA A 137 -20.91 4.02 -2.75
C ALA A 137 -21.21 3.77 -1.27
N ILE A 138 -21.26 2.49 -0.85
CA ILE A 138 -21.40 2.10 0.56
C ILE A 138 -20.19 2.60 1.37
N ASN A 139 -18.97 2.34 0.87
CA ASN A 139 -17.74 2.74 1.54
C ASN A 139 -17.66 4.24 1.78
N GLN A 140 -18.00 5.07 0.77
CA GLN A 140 -18.00 6.53 0.89
C GLN A 140 -18.95 7.05 1.96
N THR A 141 -20.11 6.41 2.10
CA THR A 141 -21.12 6.79 3.10
C THR A 141 -20.75 6.32 4.51
N LEU A 142 -20.21 5.11 4.65
CA LEU A 142 -19.89 4.54 5.96
C LEU A 142 -18.55 5.02 6.53
N THR A 143 -17.57 5.33 5.69
CA THR A 143 -16.23 5.75 6.15
C THR A 143 -16.29 6.93 7.13
N PRO A 144 -17.01 8.03 6.89
CA PRO A 144 -17.06 9.16 7.83
C PRO A 144 -17.70 8.79 9.18
N ILE A 145 -18.63 7.84 9.19
CA ILE A 145 -19.31 7.37 10.40
C ILE A 145 -18.34 6.61 11.30
N TYR A 146 -17.59 5.67 10.70
CA TYR A 146 -16.67 4.81 11.46
C TYR A 146 -15.34 5.48 11.77
N GLU A 147 -14.88 6.44 10.92
CA GLU A 147 -13.63 7.17 11.14
C GLU A 147 -13.59 7.88 12.51
N ARG A 148 -14.75 8.30 13.03
CA ARG A 148 -14.90 8.90 14.37
C ARG A 148 -14.74 7.89 15.51
N GLN A 149 -14.99 6.60 15.23
CA GLN A 149 -14.94 5.52 16.21
C GLN A 149 -13.58 4.80 16.24
N PHE A 150 -12.78 5.00 15.20
CA PHE A 150 -11.50 4.31 15.07
C PHE A 150 -10.44 4.91 15.99
N SER A 151 -9.67 4.02 16.64
CA SER A 151 -8.53 4.40 17.45
C SER A 151 -7.57 5.36 16.72
N PRO A 152 -7.04 6.40 17.39
CA PRO A 152 -5.97 7.24 16.84
C PRO A 152 -4.68 6.47 16.55
N ARG A 153 -4.52 5.26 17.10
CA ARG A 153 -3.36 4.36 16.92
C ARG A 153 -3.52 3.36 15.79
N SER A 154 -4.65 3.39 15.07
CA SER A 154 -4.91 2.64 13.84
C SER A 154 -4.68 3.53 12.62
N PHE A 155 -3.91 3.05 11.64
CA PHE A 155 -3.43 3.86 10.51
C PHE A 155 -3.76 3.28 9.13
N GLY A 156 -3.79 1.95 8.98
CA GLY A 156 -4.01 1.29 7.69
C GLY A 156 -5.42 1.50 7.15
N PHE A 157 -5.55 1.67 5.84
CA PHE A 157 -6.83 1.81 5.15
C PHE A 157 -7.71 2.98 5.62
N ARG A 158 -7.12 4.02 6.17
CA ARG A 158 -7.84 5.19 6.68
C ARG A 158 -7.46 6.45 5.90
N PRO A 159 -8.41 7.37 5.67
CA PRO A 159 -8.13 8.62 5.00
C PRO A 159 -7.11 9.46 5.79
N ARG A 160 -6.20 10.12 5.07
CA ARG A 160 -5.16 11.02 5.63
C ARG A 160 -4.19 10.36 6.63
N ARG A 161 -4.15 9.03 6.69
CA ARG A 161 -3.20 8.27 7.53
C ARG A 161 -2.38 7.33 6.66
N GLY A 162 -1.09 7.24 6.96
CA GLY A 162 -0.17 6.44 6.19
C GLY A 162 0.76 5.58 7.05
N CYS A 163 1.56 4.75 6.38
CA CYS A 163 2.57 3.93 7.03
C CYS A 163 3.62 4.77 7.79
N HIS A 164 3.94 5.97 7.30
CA HIS A 164 4.86 6.87 7.97
C HIS A 164 4.32 7.39 9.32
N ASP A 165 3.01 7.61 9.43
CA ASP A 165 2.39 8.01 10.68
C ASP A 165 2.41 6.87 11.70
N ALA A 166 2.16 5.64 11.24
CA ALA A 166 2.30 4.44 12.06
C ALA A 166 3.73 4.28 12.61
N LEU A 167 4.75 4.47 11.76
CA LEU A 167 6.16 4.41 12.15
C LEU A 167 6.54 5.49 13.17
N ARG A 168 6.08 6.74 12.96
CA ARG A 168 6.28 7.84 13.93
C ARG A 168 5.55 7.57 15.25
N GLY A 169 4.35 6.96 15.18
CA GLY A 169 3.62 6.50 16.37
C GLY A 169 4.42 5.47 17.16
N ALA A 170 4.95 4.45 16.48
CA ALA A 170 5.80 3.44 17.08
C ALA A 170 7.07 4.04 17.71
N GLN A 171 7.75 4.97 17.02
CA GLN A 171 8.93 5.67 17.57
C GLN A 171 8.61 6.43 18.86
N LYS A 172 7.46 7.13 18.93
CA LYS A 172 7.03 7.85 20.14
C LYS A 172 6.86 6.89 21.33
N ILE A 173 6.23 5.73 21.10
CA ILE A 173 6.00 4.71 22.13
C ILE A 173 7.35 4.11 22.59
N ILE A 174 8.25 3.78 21.68
CA ILE A 174 9.59 3.25 22.02
C ILE A 174 10.39 4.27 22.82
N ASN A 175 10.35 5.55 22.44
CA ASN A 175 11.02 6.63 23.15
C ASN A 175 10.45 6.86 24.57
N ALA A 176 9.21 6.46 24.82
CA ALA A 176 8.58 6.45 26.15
C ALA A 176 8.99 5.23 27.00
N GLY A 177 9.96 4.41 26.55
CA GLY A 177 10.52 3.28 27.28
C GLY A 177 9.81 1.94 27.08
N TYR A 178 8.89 1.82 26.13
CA TYR A 178 8.24 0.56 25.79
C TYR A 178 9.06 -0.17 24.73
N VAL A 179 10.00 -0.99 25.18
CA VAL A 179 11.06 -1.60 24.34
C VAL A 179 10.85 -3.07 24.00
N TYR A 180 9.80 -3.69 24.52
CA TYR A 180 9.38 -5.04 24.14
C TYR A 180 8.10 -4.97 23.32
N VAL A 181 8.02 -5.80 22.29
CA VAL A 181 6.92 -5.78 21.32
C VAL A 181 6.30 -7.18 21.21
N VAL A 182 4.99 -7.23 21.21
CA VAL A 182 4.22 -8.35 20.67
C VAL A 182 3.94 -8.00 19.22
N ASP A 183 4.60 -8.68 18.30
CA ASP A 183 4.32 -8.62 16.86
C ASP A 183 3.20 -9.61 16.58
N LEU A 184 1.98 -9.09 16.34
CA LEU A 184 0.77 -9.89 16.21
C LEU A 184 0.46 -10.10 14.72
N ASP A 185 0.44 -11.36 14.28
CA ASP A 185 0.06 -11.76 12.91
C ASP A 185 -1.22 -12.61 12.97
N LEU A 186 -2.25 -12.17 12.24
CA LEU A 186 -3.50 -12.93 12.12
C LEU A 186 -3.40 -13.93 10.96
N GLU A 187 -3.91 -15.15 11.18
CA GLU A 187 -3.87 -16.17 10.15
C GLU A 187 -4.95 -15.93 9.09
N ARG A 188 -4.51 -15.56 7.87
CA ARG A 188 -5.41 -15.33 6.72
C ARG A 188 -6.62 -14.45 7.08
N PHE A 189 -6.39 -13.37 7.79
CA PHE A 189 -7.43 -12.53 8.37
C PHE A 189 -8.64 -12.32 7.45
N PHE A 190 -8.41 -11.89 6.20
CA PHE A 190 -9.51 -11.64 5.25
C PHE A 190 -10.30 -12.90 4.89
N ASP A 191 -9.71 -14.08 4.98
CA ASP A 191 -10.37 -15.34 4.63
C ASP A 191 -11.08 -16.00 5.82
N THR A 192 -10.89 -15.48 7.05
CA THR A 192 -11.39 -16.10 8.29
C THR A 192 -12.31 -15.20 9.12
N VAL A 193 -12.70 -14.03 8.60
CA VAL A 193 -13.62 -13.14 9.30
C VAL A 193 -15.00 -13.80 9.45
N CYS A 194 -15.45 -13.98 10.69
CA CYS A 194 -16.78 -14.50 10.98
C CYS A 194 -17.86 -13.47 10.56
N HIS A 195 -18.72 -13.86 9.60
CA HIS A 195 -19.75 -12.96 9.06
C HIS A 195 -20.73 -12.53 10.14
N SER A 196 -21.21 -13.45 10.99
CA SER A 196 -22.17 -13.16 12.07
C SER A 196 -21.60 -12.13 13.03
N LYS A 197 -20.33 -12.27 13.43
CA LYS A 197 -19.68 -11.33 14.35
C LYS A 197 -19.50 -9.95 13.70
N LEU A 198 -19.11 -9.90 12.45
CA LEU A 198 -18.96 -8.64 11.72
C LEU A 198 -20.31 -7.92 11.56
N ILE A 199 -21.37 -8.64 11.23
CA ILE A 199 -22.73 -8.11 11.11
C ILE A 199 -23.24 -7.60 12.46
N GLU A 200 -22.99 -8.33 13.55
CA GLU A 200 -23.29 -7.88 14.91
C GLU A 200 -22.63 -6.53 15.20
N ILE A 201 -21.34 -6.39 14.95
CA ILE A 201 -20.58 -5.15 15.18
C ILE A 201 -21.15 -4.00 14.32
N LEU A 202 -21.44 -4.27 13.04
CA LEU A 202 -22.03 -3.29 12.12
C LEU A 202 -23.39 -2.79 12.64
N SER A 203 -24.26 -3.69 13.09
CA SER A 203 -25.61 -3.38 13.56
C SER A 203 -25.65 -2.55 14.84
N ARG A 204 -24.54 -2.51 15.60
CA ARG A 204 -24.42 -1.60 16.76
C ARG A 204 -24.44 -0.13 16.33
N THR A 205 -23.87 0.17 15.16
CA THR A 205 -23.74 1.55 14.64
C THR A 205 -24.74 1.86 13.53
N ILE A 206 -24.95 0.93 12.59
CA ILE A 206 -25.86 1.08 11.44
C ILE A 206 -27.24 0.57 11.87
N LYS A 207 -28.24 1.45 11.80
CA LYS A 207 -29.65 1.11 12.16
C LYS A 207 -30.48 0.79 10.91
N ASP A 208 -30.02 1.16 9.72
CA ASP A 208 -30.66 0.78 8.46
C ASP A 208 -30.39 -0.70 8.13
N GLY A 209 -31.37 -1.55 8.41
CA GLY A 209 -31.28 -3.00 8.17
C GLY A 209 -31.08 -3.37 6.71
N ARG A 210 -31.53 -2.51 5.76
CA ARG A 210 -31.35 -2.72 4.30
C ARG A 210 -29.86 -2.65 3.95
N VAL A 211 -29.12 -1.71 4.53
CA VAL A 211 -27.66 -1.57 4.31
C VAL A 211 -26.91 -2.74 4.93
N VAL A 212 -27.25 -3.14 6.15
CA VAL A 212 -26.66 -4.31 6.81
C VAL A 212 -26.92 -5.60 6.00
N SER A 213 -28.14 -5.78 5.52
CA SER A 213 -28.52 -6.90 4.65
C SER A 213 -27.72 -6.91 3.34
N LEU A 214 -27.56 -5.74 2.71
CA LEU A 214 -26.77 -5.61 1.48
C LEU A 214 -25.30 -5.96 1.72
N ILE A 215 -24.69 -5.51 2.82
CA ILE A 215 -23.31 -5.88 3.19
C ILE A 215 -23.21 -7.39 3.41
N HIS A 216 -24.19 -7.99 4.11
CA HIS A 216 -24.22 -9.44 4.33
C HIS A 216 -24.30 -10.21 3.00
N LYS A 217 -25.09 -9.74 2.03
CA LYS A 217 -25.14 -10.33 0.69
C LYS A 217 -23.78 -10.27 -0.02
N TYR A 218 -23.04 -9.16 0.12
CA TYR A 218 -21.67 -9.05 -0.43
C TYR A 218 -20.70 -10.04 0.23
N LEU A 219 -20.80 -10.25 1.53
CA LEU A 219 -19.97 -11.24 2.24
C LEU A 219 -20.25 -12.67 1.75
N ARG A 220 -21.52 -12.97 1.47
CA ARG A 220 -21.97 -14.29 1.00
C ARG A 220 -22.01 -14.47 -0.52
N SER A 221 -21.56 -13.50 -1.31
CA SER A 221 -21.65 -13.54 -2.76
C SER A 221 -20.90 -14.71 -3.40
N GLY A 222 -20.02 -15.36 -2.67
CA GLY A 222 -19.23 -16.50 -3.14
C GLY A 222 -18.06 -16.10 -4.03
N VAL A 223 -17.34 -17.11 -4.45
CA VAL A 223 -16.12 -16.98 -5.24
C VAL A 223 -16.20 -17.89 -6.47
N MET A 224 -15.86 -17.34 -7.63
CA MET A 224 -15.71 -18.10 -8.88
C MET A 224 -14.24 -18.43 -9.07
N ASN A 225 -13.87 -19.68 -8.91
CA ASN A 225 -12.51 -20.19 -9.04
C ASN A 225 -12.42 -21.09 -10.29
N LYS A 226 -11.74 -20.61 -11.33
CA LYS A 226 -11.56 -21.35 -12.61
C LYS A 226 -12.87 -21.91 -13.20
N GLY A 227 -14.00 -21.21 -13.04
CA GLY A 227 -15.30 -21.62 -13.51
C GLY A 227 -16.14 -22.43 -12.53
N VAL A 228 -15.61 -22.78 -11.36
CA VAL A 228 -16.33 -23.46 -10.28
C VAL A 228 -16.77 -22.43 -9.25
N PHE A 229 -18.04 -22.48 -8.86
CA PHE A 229 -18.59 -21.62 -7.81
C PHE A 229 -18.30 -22.24 -6.43
N GLU A 230 -17.71 -21.45 -5.56
CA GLU A 230 -17.43 -21.79 -4.16
C GLU A 230 -18.27 -20.87 -3.25
N VAL A 231 -19.02 -21.43 -2.33
CA VAL A 231 -19.78 -20.66 -1.31
C VAL A 231 -18.79 -20.02 -0.35
N SER A 232 -19.05 -18.77 0.06
CA SER A 232 -18.28 -18.07 1.08
C SER A 232 -19.10 -18.02 2.38
N GLU A 233 -18.73 -18.86 3.35
CA GLU A 233 -19.37 -18.87 4.69
C GLU A 233 -18.62 -18.00 5.67
N GLU A 234 -17.34 -17.77 5.43
CA GLU A 234 -16.44 -16.92 6.22
C GLU A 234 -15.63 -16.00 5.29
N GLY A 235 -15.05 -14.97 5.85
CA GLY A 235 -14.11 -14.09 5.19
C GLY A 235 -14.74 -12.91 4.46
N THR A 236 -13.88 -11.98 4.11
CA THR A 236 -14.21 -10.82 3.26
C THR A 236 -13.37 -10.91 1.99
N PRO A 237 -13.98 -10.87 0.79
CA PRO A 237 -13.22 -10.99 -0.45
C PRO A 237 -12.10 -9.94 -0.55
N GLN A 238 -10.82 -10.36 -0.66
CA GLN A 238 -9.70 -9.43 -0.84
C GLN A 238 -9.77 -8.83 -2.25
N GLY A 239 -10.00 -7.51 -2.35
CA GLY A 239 -9.97 -6.78 -3.63
C GLY A 239 -11.21 -5.94 -3.92
N GLY A 240 -12.27 -6.04 -3.12
CA GLY A 240 -13.41 -5.14 -3.16
C GLY A 240 -13.15 -3.83 -2.40
N PRO A 241 -13.75 -2.69 -2.81
CA PRO A 241 -13.59 -1.41 -2.13
C PRO A 241 -14.08 -1.39 -0.68
N LEU A 242 -15.00 -2.27 -0.32
CA LEU A 242 -15.62 -2.31 1.00
C LEU A 242 -14.79 -3.12 2.02
N SER A 243 -14.06 -4.14 1.58
CA SER A 243 -13.35 -5.08 2.46
C SER A 243 -12.37 -4.41 3.46
N PRO A 244 -11.61 -3.38 3.08
CA PRO A 244 -10.71 -2.70 4.01
C PRO A 244 -11.43 -1.92 5.12
N LEU A 245 -12.58 -1.31 4.83
CA LEU A 245 -13.40 -0.67 5.86
C LEU A 245 -13.95 -1.71 6.84
N LEU A 246 -14.51 -2.81 6.32
CA LEU A 246 -15.02 -3.91 7.15
C LEU A 246 -13.92 -4.52 8.03
N SER A 247 -12.71 -4.66 7.47
CA SER A 247 -11.51 -5.07 8.21
C SER A 247 -11.22 -4.15 9.41
N ASN A 248 -11.24 -2.84 9.18
CA ASN A 248 -11.01 -1.87 10.26
C ASN A 248 -12.12 -1.88 11.29
N ILE A 249 -13.39 -2.05 10.89
CA ILE A 249 -14.54 -2.15 11.80
C ILE A 249 -14.37 -3.36 12.73
N MET A 250 -14.02 -4.52 12.18
CA MET A 250 -13.77 -5.74 12.97
C MET A 250 -12.60 -5.58 13.95
N LEU A 251 -11.47 -5.06 13.47
CA LEU A 251 -10.27 -4.90 14.27
C LEU A 251 -10.33 -3.73 15.25
N ASN A 252 -11.27 -2.80 15.08
CA ASN A 252 -11.50 -1.74 16.07
C ASN A 252 -11.96 -2.26 17.43
N GLU A 253 -12.57 -3.43 17.49
CA GLU A 253 -12.90 -4.07 18.77
C GLU A 253 -11.62 -4.50 19.51
N LEU A 254 -10.60 -4.98 18.77
CA LEU A 254 -9.25 -5.21 19.32
C LEU A 254 -8.60 -3.91 19.79
N ASP A 255 -8.71 -2.83 18.98
CA ASP A 255 -8.14 -1.53 19.34
C ASP A 255 -8.76 -1.00 20.64
N LYS A 256 -10.09 -1.07 20.79
CA LYS A 256 -10.80 -0.68 22.01
C LYS A 256 -10.37 -1.50 23.22
N GLU A 257 -10.17 -2.80 23.06
CA GLU A 257 -9.71 -3.66 24.14
C GLU A 257 -8.28 -3.34 24.58
N LEU A 258 -7.40 -3.03 23.64
CA LEU A 258 -6.04 -2.57 23.94
C LEU A 258 -6.03 -1.22 24.66
N GLU A 259 -6.89 -0.29 24.24
CA GLU A 259 -7.06 1.01 24.90
C GLU A 259 -7.64 0.86 26.30
N ARG A 260 -8.67 0.04 26.50
CA ARG A 260 -9.26 -0.27 27.80
C ARG A 260 -8.24 -0.82 28.79
N ARG A 261 -7.26 -1.61 28.30
CA ARG A 261 -6.15 -2.16 29.12
C ARG A 261 -5.00 -1.18 29.30
N GLY A 262 -5.05 0.01 28.70
CA GLY A 262 -3.96 0.98 28.73
C GLY A 262 -2.69 0.50 28.00
N LEU A 263 -2.80 -0.43 27.06
CA LEU A 263 -1.69 -0.98 26.30
C LEU A 263 -1.37 -0.09 25.10
N PRO A 264 -0.14 0.47 25.01
CA PRO A 264 0.27 1.21 23.83
C PRO A 264 0.47 0.25 22.65
N PHE A 265 -0.11 0.62 21.50
CA PHE A 265 -0.01 -0.18 20.29
C PHE A 265 0.02 0.71 19.05
N VAL A 266 0.36 0.13 17.93
CA VAL A 266 0.22 0.70 16.59
C VAL A 266 -0.28 -0.38 15.66
N ARG A 267 -1.38 -0.11 14.95
CA ARG A 267 -1.95 -1.04 13.97
C ARG A 267 -1.97 -0.43 12.58
N TYR A 268 -1.53 -1.20 11.59
CA TYR A 268 -1.64 -0.88 10.18
C TYR A 268 -2.35 -2.03 9.46
N ALA A 269 -3.64 -1.89 9.19
CA ALA A 269 -4.52 -2.96 8.71
C ALA A 269 -4.51 -4.16 9.69
N ASP A 270 -4.10 -5.34 9.25
CA ASP A 270 -3.92 -6.56 10.02
C ASP A 270 -2.59 -6.65 10.78
N ASP A 271 -1.56 -5.88 10.38
CA ASP A 271 -0.27 -5.81 11.06
C ASP A 271 -0.38 -4.98 12.35
N SER A 272 -0.23 -5.61 13.52
CA SER A 272 -0.36 -4.96 14.83
C SER A 272 0.86 -5.17 15.71
N MET A 273 1.35 -4.08 16.29
CA MET A 273 2.44 -4.08 17.27
C MET A 273 1.93 -3.56 18.62
N ILE A 274 2.00 -4.38 19.66
CA ILE A 274 1.64 -4.01 21.02
C ILE A 274 2.92 -3.87 21.83
N PHE A 275 3.08 -2.76 22.53
CA PHE A 275 4.34 -2.44 23.20
C PHE A 275 4.26 -2.63 24.73
N CYS A 276 5.33 -3.13 25.32
CA CYS A 276 5.45 -3.39 26.73
C CYS A 276 6.82 -2.90 27.28
N LYS A 277 6.89 -2.65 28.58
CA LYS A 277 8.16 -2.24 29.24
C LYS A 277 9.07 -3.43 29.53
N SER A 278 8.54 -4.65 29.68
CA SER A 278 9.33 -5.84 30.00
C SER A 278 8.90 -7.06 29.17
N LYS A 279 9.82 -8.00 28.97
CA LYS A 279 9.55 -9.26 28.26
C LYS A 279 8.45 -10.08 28.94
N ARG A 280 8.44 -10.15 30.28
CA ARG A 280 7.43 -10.87 31.05
C ARG A 280 6.03 -10.27 30.85
N ALA A 281 5.91 -8.93 30.81
CA ALA A 281 4.66 -8.25 30.51
C ALA A 281 4.20 -8.56 29.06
N ALA A 282 5.09 -8.50 28.09
CA ALA A 282 4.78 -8.82 26.71
C ALA A 282 4.29 -10.26 26.52
N MET A 283 4.89 -11.23 27.21
CA MET A 283 4.43 -12.63 27.17
C MET A 283 2.98 -12.76 27.69
N ARG A 284 2.67 -12.16 28.85
CA ARG A 284 1.31 -12.17 29.40
C ARG A 284 0.30 -11.48 28.48
N VAL A 285 0.69 -10.34 27.89
CA VAL A 285 -0.14 -9.62 26.92
C VAL A 285 -0.40 -10.48 25.70
N LYS A 286 0.63 -11.15 25.14
CA LYS A 286 0.46 -12.06 24.02
C LYS A 286 -0.60 -13.13 24.32
N GLU A 287 -0.50 -13.82 25.44
CA GLU A 287 -1.45 -14.88 25.82
C GLU A 287 -2.88 -14.35 26.01
N SER A 288 -3.02 -13.23 26.72
CA SER A 288 -4.34 -12.67 27.04
C SER A 288 -5.04 -12.05 25.82
N ILE A 289 -4.27 -11.43 24.91
CA ILE A 289 -4.82 -10.89 23.68
C ILE A 289 -5.14 -11.99 22.67
N THR A 290 -4.33 -13.06 22.60
CA THR A 290 -4.66 -14.23 21.78
C THR A 290 -6.01 -14.83 22.20
N ARG A 291 -6.25 -15.02 23.51
CA ARG A 291 -7.53 -15.50 24.01
C ARG A 291 -8.70 -14.58 23.66
N PHE A 292 -8.52 -13.27 23.74
CA PHE A 292 -9.53 -12.29 23.34
C PHE A 292 -9.86 -12.39 21.84
N ILE A 293 -8.82 -12.45 20.99
CA ILE A 293 -9.01 -12.52 19.53
C ILE A 293 -9.71 -13.81 19.13
N GLU A 294 -9.30 -14.95 19.70
CA GLU A 294 -9.86 -16.26 19.36
C GLU A 294 -11.25 -16.46 19.98
N GLY A 295 -11.50 -15.98 21.22
CA GLY A 295 -12.74 -16.16 21.93
C GLY A 295 -13.83 -15.15 21.60
N GLU A 296 -13.49 -13.86 21.46
CA GLU A 296 -14.46 -12.78 21.27
C GLU A 296 -14.63 -12.33 19.81
N LEU A 297 -13.55 -12.38 19.04
CA LEU A 297 -13.58 -11.94 17.64
C LEU A 297 -13.68 -13.12 16.67
N TYR A 298 -13.51 -14.35 17.15
CA TYR A 298 -13.50 -15.57 16.33
C TYR A 298 -12.47 -15.52 15.18
N LEU A 299 -11.35 -14.81 15.41
CA LEU A 299 -10.24 -14.72 14.47
C LEU A 299 -9.11 -15.66 14.90
N LYS A 300 -8.34 -16.17 13.95
CA LYS A 300 -7.23 -17.07 14.23
C LYS A 300 -5.90 -16.31 14.32
N VAL A 301 -5.17 -16.50 15.43
CA VAL A 301 -3.84 -15.92 15.60
C VAL A 301 -2.80 -16.89 15.03
N ASN A 302 -1.91 -16.39 14.19
CA ASN A 302 -0.78 -17.18 13.70
C ASN A 302 0.28 -17.34 14.79
N LYS A 303 0.25 -18.47 15.49
CA LYS A 303 1.12 -18.75 16.64
C LYS A 303 2.61 -18.76 16.30
N GLU A 304 2.97 -19.19 15.08
CA GLU A 304 4.37 -19.26 14.62
C GLU A 304 4.96 -17.88 14.34
N LYS A 305 4.16 -16.95 13.80
CA LYS A 305 4.62 -15.62 13.44
C LYS A 305 4.38 -14.59 14.54
N THR A 306 3.40 -14.81 15.43
CA THR A 306 3.17 -13.94 16.58
C THR A 306 4.27 -14.14 17.61
N VAL A 307 5.20 -13.20 17.67
CA VAL A 307 6.41 -13.30 18.48
C VAL A 307 6.53 -12.14 19.47
N VAL A 308 7.17 -12.45 20.61
CA VAL A 308 7.59 -11.42 21.57
C VAL A 308 9.08 -11.19 21.37
N SER A 309 9.45 -9.95 21.10
CA SER A 309 10.84 -9.58 20.86
C SER A 309 11.17 -8.19 21.42
N TYR A 310 12.48 -7.95 21.58
CA TYR A 310 12.97 -6.60 21.82
C TYR A 310 12.86 -5.80 20.51
N VAL A 311 12.55 -4.51 20.59
CA VAL A 311 12.29 -3.63 19.41
C VAL A 311 13.43 -3.59 18.40
N ARG A 312 14.67 -3.84 18.83
CA ARG A 312 15.82 -3.84 17.93
C ARG A 312 15.72 -4.95 16.90
N GLY A 313 15.64 -4.58 15.64
CA GLY A 313 15.59 -5.53 14.52
C GLY A 313 14.20 -6.08 14.19
N VAL A 314 13.15 -5.70 14.94
CA VAL A 314 11.77 -5.99 14.56
C VAL A 314 11.49 -5.38 13.19
N LYS A 315 10.83 -6.15 12.32
CA LYS A 315 10.37 -5.67 11.02
C LYS A 315 8.96 -5.12 11.17
N TYR A 316 8.76 -3.84 10.83
CA TYR A 316 7.43 -3.25 10.72
C TYR A 316 7.34 -2.38 9.46
N LEU A 317 6.37 -2.65 8.61
CA LEU A 317 6.17 -1.93 7.35
C LEU A 317 7.45 -1.76 6.51
N GLY A 318 8.30 -2.79 6.47
CA GLY A 318 9.57 -2.76 5.73
C GLY A 318 10.73 -2.05 6.43
N TYR A 319 10.49 -1.41 7.55
CA TYR A 319 11.49 -0.76 8.40
C TYR A 319 11.93 -1.68 9.57
N SER A 320 12.97 -1.27 10.25
CA SER A 320 13.41 -1.80 11.55
C SER A 320 13.77 -0.65 12.49
N PHE A 321 13.71 -0.92 13.79
CA PHE A 321 14.00 0.06 14.84
C PHE A 321 15.38 -0.19 15.44
N TYR A 322 16.09 0.87 15.81
CA TYR A 322 17.28 0.80 16.64
C TYR A 322 17.36 2.03 17.54
N VAL A 323 18.06 1.92 18.66
CA VAL A 323 18.25 3.03 19.59
C VAL A 323 19.67 3.59 19.42
N SER A 324 19.77 4.89 19.20
CA SER A 324 21.02 5.64 19.11
C SER A 324 20.91 6.90 19.94
N LYS A 325 21.89 7.15 20.82
CA LYS A 325 21.91 8.31 21.72
C LYS A 325 20.59 8.49 22.52
N GLY A 326 20.03 7.38 23.01
CA GLY A 326 18.79 7.37 23.78
C GLY A 326 17.51 7.59 22.97
N LYS A 327 17.59 7.75 21.65
CA LYS A 327 16.41 7.94 20.76
C LYS A 327 16.22 6.79 19.80
N CYS A 328 14.97 6.41 19.58
CA CYS A 328 14.61 5.44 18.58
C CYS A 328 14.78 6.02 17.17
N GLN A 329 15.53 5.33 16.34
CA GLN A 329 15.77 5.66 14.95
C GLN A 329 15.21 4.55 14.05
N LEU A 330 14.89 4.92 12.80
CA LEU A 330 14.41 4.02 11.79
C LEU A 330 15.55 3.63 10.84
N ALA A 331 15.63 2.35 10.50
CA ALA A 331 16.50 1.82 9.47
C ALA A 331 15.71 1.00 8.45
N VAL A 332 16.21 0.88 7.24
CA VAL A 332 15.63 -0.03 6.25
C VAL A 332 15.89 -1.46 6.66
N HIS A 333 14.85 -2.31 6.72
CA HIS A 333 14.99 -3.71 7.09
C HIS A 333 15.84 -4.48 6.05
N PRO A 334 16.69 -5.46 6.45
CA PRO A 334 17.57 -6.20 5.54
C PRO A 334 16.86 -6.85 4.35
N LYS A 335 15.66 -7.41 4.55
CA LYS A 335 14.85 -7.97 3.47
C LYS A 335 14.45 -6.91 2.42
N ALA A 336 14.11 -5.69 2.84
CA ALA A 336 13.79 -4.59 1.94
C ALA A 336 15.02 -4.12 1.14
N LYS A 337 16.19 -4.06 1.79
CA LYS A 337 17.48 -3.78 1.10
C LYS A 337 17.79 -4.83 0.03
N ALA A 338 17.59 -6.11 0.34
CA ALA A 338 17.81 -7.20 -0.62
C ALA A 338 16.86 -7.09 -1.83
N LYS A 339 15.58 -6.82 -1.60
CA LYS A 339 14.59 -6.59 -2.67
C LYS A 339 14.97 -5.41 -3.56
N MET A 340 15.38 -4.29 -2.98
CA MET A 340 15.85 -3.13 -3.72
C MET A 340 17.02 -3.49 -4.63
N LYS A 341 18.06 -4.15 -4.09
CA LYS A 341 19.22 -4.58 -4.89
C LYS A 341 18.84 -5.55 -6.00
N ALA A 342 17.93 -6.49 -5.74
CA ALA A 342 17.42 -7.42 -6.75
C ALA A 342 16.69 -6.68 -7.88
N LYS A 343 15.80 -5.73 -7.56
CA LYS A 343 15.07 -4.94 -8.55
C LYS A 343 16.00 -4.03 -9.36
N LEU A 344 16.94 -3.34 -8.73
CA LEU A 344 17.95 -2.55 -9.44
C LEU A 344 18.81 -3.44 -10.36
N LYS A 345 19.13 -4.69 -9.95
CA LYS A 345 19.83 -5.68 -10.77
C LYS A 345 19.01 -6.06 -11.99
N GLU A 346 17.73 -6.29 -11.86
CA GLU A 346 16.79 -6.56 -12.95
C GLU A 346 16.74 -5.38 -13.93
N LEU A 347 16.48 -4.15 -13.45
CA LEU A 347 16.39 -2.93 -14.26
C LEU A 347 17.69 -2.62 -15.02
N THR A 348 18.83 -3.02 -14.48
CA THR A 348 20.15 -2.89 -15.09
C THR A 348 20.68 -4.21 -15.67
N SER A 349 19.77 -5.13 -16.02
CA SER A 349 20.17 -6.32 -16.76
C SER A 349 20.68 -5.95 -18.15
N ARG A 350 21.76 -6.58 -18.57
CA ARG A 350 22.32 -6.41 -19.92
C ARG A 350 21.50 -7.16 -20.99
N SER A 351 20.57 -8.01 -20.57
CA SER A 351 19.79 -8.89 -21.44
C SER A 351 18.33 -8.44 -21.64
N ASN A 352 17.91 -7.34 -21.01
CA ASN A 352 16.52 -6.86 -21.08
C ASN A 352 16.14 -6.12 -22.38
N GLY A 353 17.06 -5.95 -23.32
CA GLY A 353 16.82 -5.30 -24.61
C GLY A 353 16.56 -3.79 -24.54
N TRP A 354 16.64 -3.16 -23.38
CA TRP A 354 16.28 -1.75 -23.21
C TRP A 354 17.37 -0.79 -23.69
N GLY A 355 16.94 0.23 -24.44
CA GLY A 355 17.77 1.40 -24.76
C GLY A 355 18.02 2.30 -23.53
N TYR A 356 18.83 3.35 -23.72
CA TYR A 356 19.22 4.27 -22.64
C TYR A 356 18.00 5.01 -22.05
N ALA A 357 17.10 5.53 -22.89
CA ALA A 357 15.92 6.29 -22.45
C ALA A 357 15.01 5.46 -21.56
N LYS A 358 14.58 4.28 -22.02
CA LYS A 358 13.70 3.39 -21.26
C LYS A 358 14.34 2.96 -19.94
N ARG A 359 15.65 2.68 -19.92
CA ARG A 359 16.36 2.29 -18.69
C ARG A 359 16.42 3.45 -17.69
N LYS A 360 16.69 4.68 -18.14
CA LYS A 360 16.66 5.87 -17.28
C LYS A 360 15.30 6.06 -16.65
N GLN A 361 14.26 6.06 -17.47
CA GLN A 361 12.88 6.22 -17.00
C GLN A 361 12.52 5.16 -15.94
N LYS A 362 12.80 3.87 -16.21
CA LYS A 362 12.48 2.79 -15.25
C LYS A 362 13.31 2.86 -13.96
N LEU A 363 14.54 3.32 -14.03
CA LEU A 363 15.35 3.57 -12.84
C LEU A 363 14.81 4.75 -12.03
N GLU A 364 14.41 5.83 -12.70
CA GLU A 364 13.85 7.02 -12.07
C GLU A 364 12.53 6.70 -11.35
N GLU A 365 11.58 6.07 -12.04
CA GLU A 365 10.31 5.62 -11.47
C GLU A 365 10.54 4.78 -10.20
N TYR A 366 11.43 3.79 -10.28
CA TYR A 366 11.70 2.89 -9.17
C TYR A 366 12.43 3.57 -8.00
N ILE A 367 13.49 4.34 -8.28
CA ILE A 367 14.30 5.01 -7.26
C ILE A 367 13.46 6.04 -6.52
N ARG A 368 12.69 6.86 -7.25
CA ARG A 368 11.80 7.86 -6.67
C ARG A 368 10.75 7.23 -5.74
N GLY A 369 10.09 6.17 -6.18
CA GLY A 369 9.09 5.48 -5.35
C GLY A 369 9.73 4.81 -4.13
N TRP A 370 10.87 4.11 -4.30
CA TRP A 370 11.53 3.42 -3.20
C TRP A 370 12.10 4.40 -2.15
N VAL A 371 12.77 5.45 -2.58
CA VAL A 371 13.32 6.48 -1.67
C VAL A 371 12.18 7.26 -1.01
N GLY A 372 11.12 7.62 -1.74
CA GLY A 372 9.94 8.27 -1.20
C GLY A 372 9.29 7.45 -0.08
N TYR A 373 9.26 6.11 -0.21
CA TYR A 373 8.76 5.25 0.85
C TYR A 373 9.71 5.14 2.05
N TYR A 374 11.02 5.01 1.82
CA TYR A 374 12.01 4.74 2.88
C TYR A 374 12.73 5.98 3.43
N HIS A 375 12.34 7.20 3.05
CA HIS A 375 13.04 8.44 3.44
C HIS A 375 13.14 8.68 4.95
N LEU A 376 12.22 8.12 5.76
CA LEU A 376 12.30 8.23 7.22
C LEU A 376 13.48 7.46 7.83
N ALA A 377 14.07 6.52 7.10
CA ALA A 377 15.20 5.76 7.61
C ALA A 377 16.51 6.53 7.49
N ASP A 378 17.38 6.37 8.49
CA ASP A 378 18.78 6.74 8.33
C ASP A 378 19.48 5.74 7.40
N MET A 379 19.75 6.19 6.18
CA MET A 379 20.26 5.31 5.13
C MET A 379 21.34 5.93 4.24
N LYS A 380 21.94 7.08 4.61
CA LYS A 380 22.93 7.78 3.80
C LYS A 380 24.05 6.85 3.32
N ARG A 381 24.68 6.11 4.23
CA ARG A 381 25.75 5.16 3.90
C ARG A 381 25.26 4.07 2.94
N LEU A 382 24.09 3.49 3.20
CA LEU A 382 23.49 2.47 2.33
C LEU A 382 23.28 3.00 0.91
N LEU A 383 22.78 4.24 0.77
CA LEU A 383 22.51 4.84 -0.53
C LEU A 383 23.81 5.14 -1.30
N MET A 384 24.83 5.67 -0.63
CA MET A 384 26.16 5.93 -1.25
C MET A 384 26.79 4.64 -1.79
N GLU A 385 26.80 3.57 -1.00
CA GLU A 385 27.32 2.26 -1.41
C GLU A 385 26.51 1.68 -2.58
N THR A 386 25.17 1.81 -2.51
CA THR A 386 24.27 1.31 -3.57
C THR A 386 24.42 2.11 -4.86
N ASP A 387 24.56 3.43 -4.78
CA ASP A 387 24.80 4.29 -5.95
C ASP A 387 26.13 3.97 -6.64
N SER A 388 27.18 3.70 -5.87
CA SER A 388 28.47 3.29 -6.43
C SER A 388 28.35 1.98 -7.22
N TRP A 389 27.68 0.99 -6.63
CA TRP A 389 27.38 -0.28 -7.29
C TRP A 389 26.46 -0.10 -8.52
N LEU A 390 25.42 0.73 -8.42
CA LEU A 390 24.47 0.99 -9.50
C LEU A 390 25.17 1.66 -10.70
N ARG A 391 26.04 2.66 -10.46
CA ARG A 391 26.84 3.29 -11.51
C ARG A 391 27.71 2.27 -12.26
N ARG A 392 28.33 1.33 -11.56
CA ARG A 392 29.08 0.25 -12.20
C ARG A 392 28.18 -0.61 -13.10
N ARG A 393 26.95 -0.92 -12.66
CA ARG A 393 25.98 -1.65 -13.46
C ARG A 393 25.53 -0.87 -14.70
N ILE A 394 25.32 0.42 -14.57
CA ILE A 394 24.97 1.31 -15.71
C ILE A 394 26.12 1.31 -16.72
N ARG A 395 27.37 1.47 -16.29
CA ARG A 395 28.56 1.38 -17.16
C ARG A 395 28.62 0.04 -17.89
N MET A 396 28.32 -1.05 -17.21
CA MET A 396 28.23 -2.38 -17.83
C MET A 396 27.21 -2.41 -18.98
N CYS A 397 26.03 -1.80 -18.78
CA CYS A 397 25.00 -1.71 -19.82
C CYS A 397 25.43 -0.83 -20.99
N ILE A 398 26.11 0.29 -20.72
CA ILE A 398 26.68 1.18 -21.74
C ILE A 398 27.71 0.42 -22.58
N TRP A 399 28.65 -0.26 -21.91
CA TRP A 399 29.66 -1.07 -22.60
C TRP A 399 29.06 -2.19 -23.45
N LYS A 400 28.02 -2.84 -22.99
CA LYS A 400 27.26 -3.84 -23.76
C LYS A 400 26.61 -3.23 -25.01
N ALA A 401 26.06 -2.01 -24.88
CA ALA A 401 25.38 -1.32 -25.97
C ALA A 401 26.38 -0.93 -27.11
N TRP A 402 27.62 -0.70 -26.76
CA TRP A 402 28.70 -0.48 -27.73
C TRP A 402 29.24 -1.82 -28.30
N LYS A 403 28.43 -2.53 -29.03
CA LYS A 403 28.61 -3.93 -29.44
C LYS A 403 29.99 -4.23 -30.04
N LEU A 404 30.42 -3.44 -31.05
CA LEU A 404 31.61 -3.68 -31.87
C LEU A 404 32.82 -2.90 -31.35
N PRO A 405 34.06 -3.41 -31.51
CA PRO A 405 35.29 -2.70 -31.15
C PRO A 405 35.37 -1.29 -31.75
N LYS A 406 35.04 -1.16 -33.04
CA LYS A 406 35.02 0.16 -33.74
C LYS A 406 34.09 1.14 -33.03
N THR A 407 32.88 0.70 -32.64
CA THR A 407 31.89 1.52 -31.91
C THR A 407 32.38 1.90 -30.52
N ARG A 408 33.06 0.98 -29.81
CA ARG A 408 33.65 1.24 -28.49
C ARG A 408 34.74 2.30 -28.59
N ILE A 409 35.69 2.16 -29.54
CA ILE A 409 36.74 3.13 -29.77
C ILE A 409 36.18 4.51 -30.08
N LYS A 410 35.24 4.60 -31.04
CA LYS A 410 34.58 5.85 -31.40
C LYS A 410 33.92 6.52 -30.18
N ASN A 411 33.17 5.75 -29.37
CA ASN A 411 32.45 6.29 -28.20
C ASN A 411 33.41 6.67 -27.05
N LEU A 412 34.50 5.93 -26.85
CA LEU A 412 35.57 6.30 -25.90
C LEU A 412 36.18 7.64 -26.24
N ILE A 413 36.56 7.83 -27.53
CA ILE A 413 37.10 9.11 -28.01
C ILE A 413 36.09 10.24 -27.80
N ARG A 414 34.81 10.04 -28.15
CA ARG A 414 33.73 11.02 -27.88
C ARG A 414 33.58 11.37 -26.40
N CYS A 415 33.90 10.45 -25.52
CA CYS A 415 33.91 10.67 -24.08
C CYS A 415 35.21 11.35 -23.58
N GLY A 416 36.10 11.78 -24.45
CA GLY A 416 37.35 12.48 -24.11
C GLY A 416 38.50 11.56 -23.72
N ILE A 417 38.50 10.30 -24.16
CA ILE A 417 39.61 9.36 -23.97
C ILE A 417 40.54 9.49 -25.15
N ASN A 418 41.85 9.50 -24.89
CA ASN A 418 42.88 9.56 -25.95
C ASN A 418 42.80 8.33 -26.88
N ILE A 419 43.25 8.48 -28.11
CA ILE A 419 43.11 7.46 -29.17
C ILE A 419 43.86 6.16 -28.85
N HIS A 420 44.99 6.22 -28.17
CA HIS A 420 45.80 5.05 -27.83
C HIS A 420 45.08 4.17 -26.81
N ASP A 421 44.59 4.78 -25.73
CA ASP A 421 43.84 4.08 -24.73
C ASP A 421 42.49 3.58 -25.27
N ALA A 422 41.79 4.37 -26.09
CA ALA A 422 40.57 3.97 -26.73
C ALA A 422 40.73 2.73 -27.61
N ARG A 423 41.83 2.66 -28.41
CA ARG A 423 42.17 1.48 -29.21
C ARG A 423 42.51 0.27 -28.33
N ARG A 424 43.34 0.46 -27.30
CA ARG A 424 43.75 -0.60 -26.37
C ARG A 424 42.51 -1.22 -25.68
N TRP A 425 41.59 -0.39 -25.16
CA TRP A 425 40.43 -0.85 -24.42
C TRP A 425 39.28 -1.32 -25.31
N GLY A 426 39.14 -0.84 -26.54
CA GLY A 426 38.06 -1.19 -27.45
C GLY A 426 37.90 -2.69 -27.71
N TYR A 427 38.99 -3.43 -27.70
CA TYR A 427 39.04 -4.88 -27.91
C TYR A 427 38.86 -5.70 -26.61
N VAL A 428 38.89 -5.05 -25.43
CA VAL A 428 38.82 -5.77 -24.16
C VAL A 428 37.44 -6.44 -23.98
N LYS A 429 37.50 -7.74 -23.66
CA LYS A 429 36.30 -8.57 -23.37
C LYS A 429 35.96 -8.50 -21.86
N GLY A 430 34.69 -8.82 -21.53
CA GLY A 430 34.25 -8.93 -20.14
C GLY A 430 33.54 -7.67 -19.64
N TYR A 431 32.20 -7.61 -19.83
CA TYR A 431 31.36 -6.45 -19.51
C TYR A 431 31.49 -5.95 -18.07
N TRP A 432 31.46 -6.88 -17.08
CA TRP A 432 31.57 -6.53 -15.68
C TRP A 432 32.98 -6.05 -15.28
N ARG A 433 34.02 -6.72 -15.79
CA ARG A 433 35.39 -6.32 -15.53
C ARG A 433 35.66 -4.90 -16.05
N VAL A 434 35.29 -4.64 -17.30
CA VAL A 434 35.50 -3.34 -17.94
C VAL A 434 34.67 -2.24 -17.26
N SER A 435 33.47 -2.53 -16.79
CA SER A 435 32.63 -1.53 -16.12
C SER A 435 33.24 -0.94 -14.83
N GLY A 436 34.16 -1.63 -14.21
CA GLY A 436 34.93 -1.18 -13.04
C GLY A 436 36.32 -0.67 -13.34
N SER A 437 36.71 -0.61 -14.62
CA SER A 437 38.06 -0.15 -15.02
C SER A 437 38.20 1.37 -14.98
N PRO A 438 39.41 1.91 -14.84
CA PRO A 438 39.68 3.35 -14.89
C PRO A 438 39.13 4.01 -16.16
N ILE A 439 39.26 3.34 -17.32
CA ILE A 439 38.77 3.87 -18.59
C ILE A 439 37.26 4.16 -18.58
N MET A 440 36.43 3.26 -17.99
CA MET A 440 35.01 3.45 -17.89
C MET A 440 34.64 4.45 -16.79
N HIS A 441 35.49 4.64 -15.79
CA HIS A 441 35.31 5.71 -14.80
C HIS A 441 35.53 7.08 -15.41
N LEU A 442 36.46 7.22 -16.35
CA LEU A 442 36.70 8.46 -17.11
C LEU A 442 35.61 8.68 -18.19
N ALA A 443 35.32 7.66 -18.99
CA ALA A 443 34.39 7.75 -20.11
C ALA A 443 32.94 7.99 -19.64
N ALA A 444 32.52 7.36 -18.54
CA ALA A 444 31.18 7.48 -17.92
C ALA A 444 31.34 7.75 -16.43
N SER A 445 31.93 8.90 -16.08
CA SER A 445 32.09 9.32 -14.70
C SER A 445 30.72 9.53 -14.01
N SER A 446 30.71 9.62 -12.70
CA SER A 446 29.46 9.89 -11.95
C SER A 446 28.80 11.20 -12.41
N GLN A 447 29.61 12.22 -12.69
CA GLN A 447 29.15 13.52 -13.19
C GLN A 447 28.55 13.39 -14.60
N LYS A 448 29.22 12.71 -15.52
CA LYS A 448 28.72 12.48 -16.90
C LYS A 448 27.45 11.65 -16.91
N LEU A 449 27.33 10.66 -16.03
CA LEU A 449 26.09 9.89 -15.89
C LEU A 449 24.93 10.75 -15.36
N HIS A 450 25.21 11.63 -14.40
CA HIS A 450 24.22 12.58 -13.88
C HIS A 450 23.77 13.56 -14.96
N GLN A 451 24.72 14.17 -15.69
CA GLN A 451 24.43 15.05 -16.83
C GLN A 451 23.62 14.34 -17.94
N ALA A 452 23.87 13.03 -18.14
CA ALA A 452 23.08 12.21 -19.04
C ALA A 452 21.69 11.83 -18.50
N GLY A 453 21.29 12.32 -17.31
CA GLY A 453 19.98 12.12 -16.70
C GLY A 453 19.79 10.76 -16.02
N TYR A 454 20.87 10.09 -15.57
CA TYR A 454 20.73 8.91 -14.73
C TYR A 454 20.48 9.31 -13.28
N PRO A 455 19.40 8.80 -12.64
CA PRO A 455 19.06 9.14 -11.27
C PRO A 455 20.05 8.53 -10.27
N THR A 456 20.12 9.14 -9.08
CA THR A 456 20.86 8.59 -7.94
C THR A 456 19.92 8.43 -6.75
N LEU A 457 20.11 7.38 -5.97
CA LEU A 457 19.36 7.16 -4.73
C LEU A 457 19.63 8.27 -3.70
N MET A 458 20.91 8.66 -3.60
CA MET A 458 21.30 9.73 -2.66
C MET A 458 20.74 11.09 -3.08
N GLY A 459 20.67 11.41 -4.38
CA GLY A 459 20.04 12.63 -4.88
C GLY A 459 18.58 12.70 -4.49
N SER A 460 17.81 11.64 -4.80
CA SER A 460 16.40 11.56 -4.44
C SER A 460 16.17 11.60 -2.91
N TYR A 461 17.10 11.07 -2.10
CA TYR A 461 17.01 11.13 -0.64
C TYR A 461 17.21 12.56 -0.10
N LEU A 462 18.12 13.32 -0.69
CA LEU A 462 18.38 14.70 -0.28
C LEU A 462 17.21 15.65 -0.60
N GLU A 463 16.37 15.32 -1.59
CA GLU A 463 15.14 16.06 -1.87
C GLU A 463 14.15 16.01 -0.68
N TRP A 464 14.13 14.91 0.09
CA TRP A 464 13.32 14.75 1.30
C TRP A 464 13.99 15.34 2.57
N HIS A 465 15.27 15.62 2.50
CA HIS A 465 16.07 16.15 3.61
C HIS A 465 16.88 17.37 3.15
N PRO A 466 16.20 18.46 2.74
CA PRO A 466 16.91 19.68 2.41
C PRO A 466 17.73 20.14 3.62
N LYS A 467 18.94 20.70 3.34
CA LYS A 467 19.85 21.20 4.38
C LYS A 467 19.29 22.42 5.04
#